data_380a382007982b241755cb327a140845
#
_entry.id   380a382007982b241755cb327a140845
#
_cell.length_a   1.000
_cell.length_b   1.000
_cell.length_c   1.000
_cell.angle_alpha   90.00
_cell.angle_beta   90.00
_cell.angle_gamma   90.00
#
_symmetry.space_group_name_H-M   'P 1'
#
loop_
_entity.id
_entity.type
_entity.pdbx_description
1 polymer ?
#
loop_
_entity_poly.entity_id
_entity_poly.type
_entity_poly.pdbx_seq_one_letter_code
_entity_poly.pdbx_strand_id
1 'polypeptide(L)'
;MIKKCLRAVAVALLSLGLLGTAWADKFQDILSKGVIRIGVPLDVPPFGSQNVNREAEGFDVDMANMVAKALGVKLEITQITGANRIPFLLTDKVDLVISVMGLTPERAKQIMFSAPYANTSLAVYGPKNISVKSAADLGKFKVAAAKGTTQELALSAANPSADIMRTEDDATAAAAYLSGQAQLFSTNSIVAVDLAKKNPRKEFDLKFNIRQSPAHMGVKMGEHNLARWLDSFIFFNTMNTELDKLHQKWLGRSMDAMQPL
;
A
#
# COMPACT_ATOMS: atom_id res chain seq x y z
N MET A 1 -16.84 47.19 45.31
CA MET A 1 -16.37 45.79 45.39
C MET A 1 -16.88 44.95 44.24
N ILE A 2 -18.11 45.03 43.81
CA ILE A 2 -18.73 44.22 42.71
C ILE A 2 -18.03 44.35 41.35
N LYS A 3 -17.62 45.56 40.96
CA LYS A 3 -16.89 45.81 39.65
C LYS A 3 -15.50 45.16 39.61
N LYS A 4 -14.82 44.94 40.73
CA LYS A 4 -13.53 44.26 40.80
C LYS A 4 -13.70 42.74 40.70
N CYS A 5 -14.76 42.19 41.30
CA CYS A 5 -15.08 40.75 41.17
C CYS A 5 -15.52 40.37 39.76
N LEU A 6 -16.28 41.23 39.02
CA LEU A 6 -16.66 40.96 37.64
C LEU A 6 -15.44 40.96 36.68
N ARG A 7 -14.44 41.82 36.93
CA ARG A 7 -13.22 41.83 36.11
C ARG A 7 -12.35 40.59 36.36
N ALA A 8 -12.27 40.12 37.58
CA ALA A 8 -11.54 38.89 37.93
C ALA A 8 -12.16 37.63 37.28
N VAL A 9 -13.51 37.55 37.29
CA VAL A 9 -14.24 36.44 36.65
C VAL A 9 -14.09 36.47 35.10
N ALA A 10 -14.11 37.66 34.47
CA ALA A 10 -13.92 37.80 33.05
C ALA A 10 -12.50 37.41 32.59
N VAL A 11 -11.47 37.71 33.38
CA VAL A 11 -10.07 37.26 33.08
C VAL A 11 -9.90 35.77 33.28
N ALA A 12 -10.55 35.16 34.30
CA ALA A 12 -10.50 33.72 34.52
C ALA A 12 -11.23 32.93 33.40
N LEU A 13 -12.31 33.47 32.83
CA LEU A 13 -13.02 32.87 31.73
C LEU A 13 -12.26 32.98 30.39
N LEU A 14 -11.48 34.04 30.17
CA LEU A 14 -10.62 34.16 29.00
C LEU A 14 -9.40 33.24 29.05
N SER A 15 -8.90 32.89 30.21
CA SER A 15 -7.78 31.94 30.33
C SER A 15 -8.17 30.45 30.16
N LEU A 16 -9.45 30.08 30.31
CA LEU A 16 -9.94 28.74 30.03
C LEU A 16 -10.18 28.46 28.51
N GLY A 17 -10.28 29.53 27.70
CA GLY A 17 -10.54 29.39 26.25
C GLY A 17 -9.32 29.03 25.39
N LEU A 18 -8.12 28.96 25.97
CA LEU A 18 -6.86 28.69 25.28
C LEU A 18 -6.33 27.24 25.44
N LEU A 19 -7.15 26.35 25.98
CA LEU A 19 -6.90 24.93 25.83
C LEU A 19 -7.24 24.55 24.38
N GLY A 20 -6.38 24.99 23.44
CA GLY A 20 -6.39 24.50 22.08
C GLY A 20 -6.40 22.98 22.13
N THR A 21 -7.36 22.37 21.47
CA THR A 21 -7.33 20.94 21.21
C THR A 21 -6.00 20.63 20.52
N ALA A 22 -5.00 20.23 21.29
CA ALA A 22 -3.79 19.65 20.73
C ALA A 22 -4.29 18.43 19.95
N TRP A 23 -4.39 18.56 18.65
CA TRP A 23 -4.60 17.40 17.79
C TRP A 23 -3.46 16.46 18.12
N ALA A 24 -3.78 15.31 18.67
CA ALA A 24 -2.79 14.33 19.03
C ALA A 24 -2.06 13.97 17.73
N ASP A 25 -0.80 14.41 17.61
CA ASP A 25 0.07 14.10 16.47
C ASP A 25 0.39 12.61 16.53
N LYS A 26 -0.09 11.85 15.57
CA LYS A 26 0.10 10.41 15.49
C LYS A 26 1.58 10.03 15.58
N PHE A 27 2.47 10.83 15.01
CA PHE A 27 3.90 10.60 15.09
C PHE A 27 4.41 10.64 16.53
N GLN A 28 4.02 11.64 17.32
CA GLN A 28 4.36 11.74 18.73
C GLN A 28 3.68 10.64 19.58
N ASP A 29 2.46 10.28 19.23
CA ASP A 29 1.73 9.17 19.84
C ASP A 29 2.48 7.84 19.69
N ILE A 30 2.96 7.54 18.48
CA ILE A 30 3.76 6.34 18.20
C ILE A 30 5.03 6.32 19.04
N LEU A 31 5.78 7.42 19.05
CA LEU A 31 7.03 7.53 19.82
C LEU A 31 6.79 7.38 21.32
N SER A 32 5.76 8.02 21.86
CA SER A 32 5.44 8.00 23.30
C SER A 32 4.91 6.65 23.77
N LYS A 33 4.12 5.95 22.92
CA LYS A 33 3.60 4.61 23.20
C LYS A 33 4.64 3.51 22.98
N GLY A 34 5.70 3.80 22.24
CA GLY A 34 6.73 2.82 21.88
C GLY A 34 6.24 1.71 20.95
N VAL A 35 5.15 1.94 20.21
CA VAL A 35 4.52 0.94 19.31
C VAL A 35 4.01 1.61 18.04
N ILE A 36 4.22 0.96 16.89
CA ILE A 36 3.59 1.32 15.62
C ILE A 36 2.83 0.11 15.05
N ARG A 37 1.57 0.34 14.63
CA ARG A 37 0.72 -0.65 13.97
C ARG A 37 0.80 -0.45 12.48
N ILE A 38 1.37 -1.42 11.75
CA ILE A 38 1.55 -1.33 10.30
C ILE A 38 0.70 -2.39 9.59
N GLY A 39 -0.13 -1.93 8.65
CA GLY A 39 -0.83 -2.81 7.74
C GLY A 39 0.08 -3.25 6.59
N VAL A 40 0.25 -4.56 6.42
CA VAL A 40 1.02 -5.16 5.33
C VAL A 40 0.20 -6.25 4.63
N PRO A 41 0.39 -6.50 3.32
CA PRO A 41 -0.22 -7.63 2.65
C PRO A 41 0.51 -8.91 3.08
N LEU A 42 -0.22 -10.02 3.26
CA LEU A 42 0.37 -11.34 3.49
C LEU A 42 -0.10 -12.37 2.44
N ASP A 43 -0.54 -11.87 1.30
CA ASP A 43 -1.13 -12.62 0.18
C ASP A 43 -0.58 -12.17 -1.19
N VAL A 44 0.48 -11.33 -1.18
CA VAL A 44 1.07 -10.70 -2.38
C VAL A 44 2.59 -10.95 -2.43
N PRO A 45 3.07 -12.20 -2.55
CA PRO A 45 4.50 -12.44 -2.68
C PRO A 45 5.05 -11.82 -3.99
N PRO A 46 6.28 -11.27 -3.99
CA PRO A 46 7.27 -11.25 -2.91
C PRO A 46 7.14 -10.06 -1.96
N PHE A 47 6.08 -9.25 -2.05
CA PHE A 47 5.89 -8.09 -1.17
C PHE A 47 5.50 -8.49 0.25
N GLY A 48 4.62 -9.47 0.40
CA GLY A 48 4.27 -10.03 1.69
C GLY A 48 3.60 -11.39 1.57
N SER A 49 3.98 -12.30 2.45
CA SER A 49 3.44 -13.65 2.58
C SER A 49 3.66 -14.17 4.00
N GLN A 50 3.13 -15.34 4.28
CA GLN A 50 3.48 -16.09 5.49
C GLN A 50 4.37 -17.27 5.11
N ASN A 51 5.46 -17.47 5.86
CA ASN A 51 6.30 -18.64 5.73
C ASN A 51 5.63 -19.89 6.32
N VAL A 52 6.34 -21.02 6.27
CA VAL A 52 5.85 -22.32 6.80
C VAL A 52 5.54 -22.29 8.30
N ASN A 53 6.15 -21.38 9.04
CA ASN A 53 5.92 -21.15 10.47
C ASN A 53 4.80 -20.15 10.75
N ARG A 54 4.11 -19.67 9.71
CA ARG A 54 3.10 -18.58 9.77
C ARG A 54 3.66 -17.22 10.20
N GLU A 55 4.96 -17.01 10.04
CA GLU A 55 5.57 -15.73 10.27
C GLU A 55 5.48 -14.86 9.01
N ALA A 56 5.25 -13.57 9.20
CA ALA A 56 5.20 -12.62 8.09
C ALA A 56 6.59 -12.43 7.47
N GLU A 57 6.68 -12.51 6.15
CA GLU A 57 7.91 -12.27 5.38
C GLU A 57 7.59 -11.54 4.07
N GLY A 58 8.58 -10.85 3.50
CA GLY A 58 8.43 -10.16 2.22
C GLY A 58 9.03 -8.76 2.26
N PHE A 59 9.03 -8.13 1.08
CA PHE A 59 9.58 -6.80 0.89
C PHE A 59 8.90 -5.74 1.79
N ASP A 60 7.57 -5.70 1.81
CA ASP A 60 6.79 -4.74 2.61
C ASP A 60 6.87 -5.06 4.11
N VAL A 61 7.04 -6.35 4.47
CA VAL A 61 7.25 -6.78 5.86
C VAL A 61 8.61 -6.32 6.38
N ASP A 62 9.67 -6.52 5.59
CA ASP A 62 11.01 -6.03 5.95
C ASP A 62 11.06 -4.50 5.99
N MET A 63 10.34 -3.82 5.07
CA MET A 63 10.19 -2.37 5.10
C MET A 63 9.51 -1.90 6.40
N ALA A 64 8.46 -2.60 6.85
CA ALA A 64 7.80 -2.30 8.12
C ALA A 64 8.74 -2.47 9.33
N ASN A 65 9.57 -3.53 9.31
CA ASN A 65 10.60 -3.74 10.32
C ASN A 65 11.65 -2.62 10.32
N MET A 66 12.09 -2.17 9.14
CA MET A 66 13.03 -1.05 9.01
C MET A 66 12.44 0.26 9.56
N VAL A 67 11.16 0.55 9.26
CA VAL A 67 10.45 1.73 9.79
C VAL A 67 10.39 1.68 11.32
N ALA A 68 9.91 0.57 11.90
CA ALA A 68 9.78 0.43 13.36
C ALA A 68 11.14 0.53 14.07
N LYS A 69 12.19 -0.09 13.50
CA LYS A 69 13.55 0.00 14.01
C LYS A 69 14.09 1.43 13.98
N ALA A 70 13.85 2.16 12.88
CA ALA A 70 14.30 3.54 12.75
C ALA A 70 13.57 4.50 13.70
N LEU A 71 12.31 4.22 14.05
CA LEU A 71 11.55 4.92 15.06
C LEU A 71 11.94 4.53 16.51
N GLY A 72 12.63 3.41 16.67
CA GLY A 72 12.97 2.86 18.01
C GLY A 72 11.74 2.31 18.75
N VAL A 73 10.72 1.81 18.03
CA VAL A 73 9.47 1.31 18.59
C VAL A 73 9.20 -0.15 18.22
N LYS A 74 8.28 -0.80 18.94
CA LYS A 74 7.80 -2.14 18.63
C LYS A 74 6.91 -2.12 17.39
N LEU A 75 7.09 -3.09 16.49
CA LEU A 75 6.21 -3.32 15.35
C LEU A 75 5.04 -4.23 15.72
N GLU A 76 3.82 -3.82 15.38
CA GLU A 76 2.65 -4.68 15.35
C GLU A 76 2.10 -4.75 13.91
N ILE A 77 2.16 -5.95 13.33
CA ILE A 77 1.69 -6.20 11.97
C ILE A 77 0.19 -6.52 11.97
N THR A 78 -0.54 -5.88 11.09
CA THR A 78 -1.93 -6.21 10.75
C THR A 78 -1.99 -6.63 9.29
N GLN A 79 -2.51 -7.83 9.02
CA GLN A 79 -2.76 -8.26 7.64
C GLN A 79 -3.84 -7.41 7.00
N ILE A 80 -3.57 -6.94 5.78
CA ILE A 80 -4.51 -6.14 4.98
C ILE A 80 -4.62 -6.69 3.56
N THR A 81 -5.70 -6.31 2.88
CA THR A 81 -5.95 -6.58 1.46
C THR A 81 -6.15 -5.28 0.68
N GLY A 82 -6.26 -5.36 -0.64
CA GLY A 82 -6.56 -4.20 -1.49
C GLY A 82 -7.79 -3.41 -1.04
N ALA A 83 -8.82 -4.10 -0.56
CA ALA A 83 -10.10 -3.50 -0.19
C ALA A 83 -10.10 -2.82 1.19
N ASN A 84 -9.37 -3.36 2.17
CA ASN A 84 -9.47 -2.88 3.56
C ASN A 84 -8.35 -1.93 4.00
N ARG A 85 -7.25 -1.77 3.24
CA ARG A 85 -6.09 -0.96 3.65
C ARG A 85 -6.42 0.50 3.95
N ILE A 86 -7.23 1.17 3.13
CA ILE A 86 -7.66 2.56 3.39
C ILE A 86 -8.67 2.60 4.55
N PRO A 87 -9.75 1.79 4.58
CA PRO A 87 -10.62 1.70 5.75
C PRO A 87 -9.90 1.50 7.09
N PHE A 88 -8.84 0.68 7.13
CA PHE A 88 -8.08 0.44 8.36
C PHE A 88 -7.28 1.66 8.83
N LEU A 89 -6.75 2.48 7.89
CA LEU A 89 -6.16 3.79 8.23
C LEU A 89 -7.22 4.76 8.78
N LEU A 90 -8.36 4.89 8.09
CA LEU A 90 -9.39 5.85 8.45
C LEU A 90 -10.03 5.54 9.82
N THR A 91 -10.09 4.26 10.20
CA THR A 91 -10.64 3.80 11.49
C THR A 91 -9.59 3.62 12.58
N ASP A 92 -8.36 4.10 12.37
CA ASP A 92 -7.24 3.97 13.32
C ASP A 92 -6.93 2.53 13.74
N LYS A 93 -7.28 1.53 12.92
CA LYS A 93 -6.90 0.14 13.13
C LYS A 93 -5.41 -0.08 12.88
N VAL A 94 -4.83 0.68 11.97
CA VAL A 94 -3.39 0.79 11.70
C VAL A 94 -2.97 2.25 11.67
N ASP A 95 -1.70 2.52 11.96
CA ASP A 95 -1.11 3.85 11.94
C ASP A 95 -0.48 4.16 10.57
N LEU A 96 -0.03 3.12 9.88
CA LEU A 96 0.67 3.16 8.61
C LEU A 96 0.26 1.97 7.73
N VAL A 97 0.18 2.17 6.43
CA VAL A 97 0.02 1.10 5.43
C VAL A 97 1.25 1.02 4.56
N ILE A 98 1.88 -0.16 4.48
CA ILE A 98 2.94 -0.52 3.53
C ILE A 98 2.43 -1.73 2.75
N SER A 99 2.00 -1.53 1.50
CA SER A 99 1.22 -2.56 0.78
C SER A 99 1.30 -2.38 -0.72
N VAL A 100 2.51 -2.17 -1.27
CA VAL A 100 2.74 -1.92 -2.71
C VAL A 100 1.64 -1.02 -3.32
N MET A 101 1.22 -0.01 -2.57
CA MET A 101 0.02 0.77 -2.86
C MET A 101 0.30 1.86 -3.89
N GLY A 102 -0.34 1.78 -5.06
CA GLY A 102 -0.30 2.84 -6.07
C GLY A 102 -1.09 4.07 -5.64
N LEU A 103 -0.54 5.25 -5.93
CA LEU A 103 -1.20 6.53 -5.75
C LEU A 103 -2.25 6.74 -6.85
N THR A 104 -3.43 7.23 -6.46
CA THR A 104 -4.46 7.75 -7.36
C THR A 104 -5.06 9.03 -6.80
N PRO A 105 -5.59 9.93 -7.65
CA PRO A 105 -6.25 11.17 -7.18
C PRO A 105 -7.39 10.90 -6.18
N GLU A 106 -8.15 9.82 -6.37
CA GLU A 106 -9.28 9.45 -5.48
C GLU A 106 -8.80 9.04 -4.10
N ARG A 107 -7.70 8.29 -4.02
CA ARG A 107 -7.07 7.89 -2.75
C ARG A 107 -6.40 9.08 -2.07
N ALA A 108 -5.75 9.96 -2.85
CA ALA A 108 -5.11 11.17 -2.32
C ALA A 108 -6.08 12.18 -1.70
N LYS A 109 -7.39 12.07 -1.99
CA LYS A 109 -8.45 12.81 -1.28
C LYS A 109 -8.77 12.23 0.10
N GLN A 110 -8.36 11.01 0.40
CA GLN A 110 -8.74 10.27 1.61
C GLN A 110 -7.56 10.08 2.57
N ILE A 111 -6.35 9.89 2.03
CA ILE A 111 -5.13 9.61 2.79
C ILE A 111 -3.95 10.39 2.22
N MET A 112 -2.89 10.50 3.00
CA MET A 112 -1.61 11.04 2.53
C MET A 112 -0.69 9.90 2.12
N PHE A 113 0.19 10.19 1.17
CA PHE A 113 1.17 9.25 0.63
C PHE A 113 2.59 9.74 0.92
N SER A 114 3.50 8.80 1.18
CA SER A 114 4.94 9.06 1.21
C SER A 114 5.50 9.24 -0.20
N ALA A 115 6.76 9.65 -0.32
CA ALA A 115 7.58 9.40 -1.49
C ALA A 115 7.50 7.91 -1.90
N PRO A 116 7.72 7.56 -3.19
CA PRO A 116 7.71 6.17 -3.63
C PRO A 116 8.89 5.40 -3.05
N TYR A 117 8.68 4.11 -2.71
CA TYR A 117 9.73 3.24 -2.19
C TYR A 117 10.06 2.05 -3.11
N ALA A 118 9.24 1.82 -4.15
CA ALA A 118 9.52 0.84 -5.20
C ALA A 118 8.84 1.23 -6.52
N ASN A 119 9.49 0.92 -7.65
CA ASN A 119 8.91 1.08 -8.97
C ASN A 119 8.24 -0.21 -9.40
N THR A 120 6.97 -0.12 -9.74
CA THR A 120 6.17 -1.25 -10.21
C THR A 120 5.29 -0.84 -11.39
N SER A 121 4.84 -1.82 -12.17
CA SER A 121 3.87 -1.64 -13.23
C SER A 121 2.70 -2.60 -13.05
N LEU A 122 1.54 -2.18 -13.50
CA LEU A 122 0.31 -2.98 -13.49
C LEU A 122 0.02 -3.43 -14.90
N ALA A 123 -0.32 -4.71 -15.06
CA ALA A 123 -0.52 -5.29 -16.37
C ALA A 123 -1.56 -6.44 -16.33
N VAL A 124 -1.97 -6.85 -17.51
CA VAL A 124 -2.79 -8.05 -17.73
C VAL A 124 -1.91 -9.13 -18.34
N TYR A 125 -2.04 -10.34 -17.78
CA TYR A 125 -1.31 -11.55 -18.19
C TYR A 125 -2.29 -12.64 -18.61
N GLY A 126 -1.83 -13.56 -19.45
CA GLY A 126 -2.65 -14.67 -19.91
C GLY A 126 -1.87 -15.65 -20.78
N PRO A 127 -2.52 -16.71 -21.29
CA PRO A 127 -1.88 -17.66 -22.18
C PRO A 127 -1.61 -17.05 -23.57
N LYS A 128 -0.57 -17.53 -24.27
CA LYS A 128 -0.10 -17.00 -25.56
C LYS A 128 -1.16 -16.97 -26.63
N ASN A 129 -2.06 -17.96 -26.64
CA ASN A 129 -3.12 -18.08 -27.63
C ASN A 129 -4.27 -17.08 -27.47
N ILE A 130 -4.31 -16.30 -26.39
CA ILE A 130 -5.28 -15.21 -26.20
C ILE A 130 -4.64 -13.89 -26.68
N SER A 131 -5.25 -13.24 -27.66
CA SER A 131 -4.82 -11.95 -28.16
C SER A 131 -5.70 -10.84 -27.58
N VAL A 132 -5.13 -10.07 -26.63
CA VAL A 132 -5.72 -8.90 -25.98
C VAL A 132 -4.63 -7.84 -25.90
N LYS A 133 -4.88 -6.65 -26.42
CA LYS A 133 -3.88 -5.57 -26.51
C LYS A 133 -4.24 -4.35 -25.66
N SER A 134 -5.47 -4.29 -25.17
CA SER A 134 -5.98 -3.17 -24.39
C SER A 134 -7.16 -3.60 -23.51
N ALA A 135 -7.60 -2.72 -22.62
CA ALA A 135 -8.80 -2.95 -21.82
C ALA A 135 -10.07 -3.11 -22.69
N ALA A 136 -10.13 -2.47 -23.87
CA ALA A 136 -11.26 -2.57 -24.77
C ALA A 136 -11.47 -3.99 -25.30
N ASP A 137 -10.40 -4.79 -25.39
CA ASP A 137 -10.45 -6.16 -25.92
C ASP A 137 -10.91 -7.19 -24.88
N LEU A 138 -11.10 -6.80 -23.62
CA LEU A 138 -11.41 -7.71 -22.50
C LEU A 138 -12.83 -8.31 -22.55
N GLY A 139 -13.75 -7.74 -23.32
CA GLY A 139 -15.18 -8.08 -23.29
C GLY A 139 -15.57 -9.54 -23.56
N LYS A 140 -14.60 -10.40 -23.93
CA LYS A 140 -14.80 -11.84 -24.18
C LYS A 140 -14.10 -12.75 -23.18
N PHE A 141 -13.31 -12.18 -22.29
CA PHE A 141 -12.44 -12.92 -21.40
C PHE A 141 -12.65 -12.49 -19.95
N LYS A 142 -12.78 -13.46 -19.07
CA LYS A 142 -12.83 -13.22 -17.64
C LYS A 142 -11.43 -12.92 -17.11
N VAL A 143 -11.29 -11.79 -16.43
CA VAL A 143 -10.04 -11.31 -15.83
C VAL A 143 -10.11 -11.44 -14.32
N ALA A 144 -9.25 -12.22 -13.69
CA ALA A 144 -9.14 -12.23 -12.23
C ALA A 144 -8.36 -11.00 -11.74
N ALA A 145 -8.88 -10.33 -10.73
CA ALA A 145 -8.23 -9.22 -10.05
C ALA A 145 -8.74 -9.08 -8.62
N ALA A 146 -7.86 -8.76 -7.67
CA ALA A 146 -8.27 -8.50 -6.29
C ALA A 146 -9.00 -7.15 -6.20
N LYS A 147 -10.12 -7.14 -5.47
CA LYS A 147 -10.98 -6.00 -5.24
C LYS A 147 -10.24 -4.84 -4.57
N GLY A 148 -10.50 -3.62 -5.03
CA GLY A 148 -9.92 -2.40 -4.47
C GLY A 148 -8.44 -2.19 -4.78
N THR A 149 -7.84 -3.03 -5.62
CA THR A 149 -6.48 -2.82 -6.12
C THR A 149 -6.45 -1.77 -7.23
N THR A 150 -5.27 -1.18 -7.47
CA THR A 150 -5.13 -0.13 -8.49
C THR A 150 -5.40 -0.67 -9.89
N GLN A 151 -4.99 -1.91 -10.18
CA GLN A 151 -5.24 -2.56 -11.47
C GLN A 151 -6.72 -2.87 -11.69
N GLU A 152 -7.43 -3.35 -10.68
CA GLU A 152 -8.87 -3.62 -10.76
C GLU A 152 -9.66 -2.34 -11.05
N LEU A 153 -9.36 -1.28 -10.29
CA LEU A 153 -10.02 0.02 -10.48
C LEU A 153 -9.72 0.62 -11.86
N ALA A 154 -8.45 0.52 -12.32
CA ALA A 154 -8.06 1.05 -13.63
C ALA A 154 -8.74 0.29 -14.78
N LEU A 155 -8.83 -1.05 -14.70
CA LEU A 155 -9.55 -1.84 -15.71
C LEU A 155 -11.05 -1.54 -15.72
N SER A 156 -11.66 -1.43 -14.53
CA SER A 156 -13.10 -1.10 -14.42
C SER A 156 -13.41 0.28 -15.01
N ALA A 157 -12.52 1.25 -14.82
CA ALA A 157 -12.67 2.59 -15.38
C ALA A 157 -12.46 2.61 -16.90
N ALA A 158 -11.47 1.84 -17.41
CA ALA A 158 -11.15 1.79 -18.84
C ALA A 158 -12.18 0.98 -19.65
N ASN A 159 -12.77 -0.06 -19.07
CA ASN A 159 -13.84 -0.85 -19.69
C ASN A 159 -14.85 -1.29 -18.62
N PRO A 160 -15.93 -0.50 -18.41
CA PRO A 160 -16.97 -0.84 -17.43
C PRO A 160 -17.74 -2.14 -17.75
N SER A 161 -17.69 -2.63 -18.99
CA SER A 161 -18.33 -3.87 -19.42
C SER A 161 -17.42 -5.10 -19.35
N ALA A 162 -16.16 -4.96 -18.94
CA ALA A 162 -15.23 -6.07 -18.79
C ALA A 162 -15.71 -7.07 -17.73
N ASP A 163 -15.65 -8.36 -18.04
CA ASP A 163 -15.93 -9.44 -17.08
C ASP A 163 -14.76 -9.58 -16.09
N ILE A 164 -14.75 -8.74 -15.05
CA ILE A 164 -13.74 -8.77 -14.00
C ILE A 164 -14.23 -9.64 -12.85
N MET A 165 -13.58 -10.78 -12.66
CA MET A 165 -13.75 -11.63 -11.48
C MET A 165 -13.03 -10.99 -10.30
N ARG A 166 -13.78 -10.26 -9.48
CA ARG A 166 -13.27 -9.59 -8.29
C ARG A 166 -13.17 -10.56 -7.13
N THR A 167 -11.95 -10.80 -6.67
CA THR A 167 -11.68 -11.65 -5.51
C THR A 167 -11.44 -10.81 -4.26
N GLU A 168 -11.52 -11.41 -3.08
CA GLU A 168 -11.31 -10.70 -1.81
C GLU A 168 -9.84 -10.30 -1.60
N ASP A 169 -8.90 -11.10 -2.15
CA ASP A 169 -7.46 -10.91 -2.01
C ASP A 169 -6.70 -11.32 -3.27
N ASP A 170 -5.41 -10.99 -3.32
CA ASP A 170 -4.54 -11.26 -4.47
C ASP A 170 -4.21 -12.75 -4.61
N ALA A 171 -4.11 -13.51 -3.52
CA ALA A 171 -3.89 -14.96 -3.58
C ALA A 171 -5.06 -15.68 -4.25
N THR A 172 -6.29 -15.28 -3.92
CA THR A 172 -7.51 -15.84 -4.55
C THR A 172 -7.59 -15.46 -6.04
N ALA A 173 -7.17 -14.24 -6.41
CA ALA A 173 -7.10 -13.83 -7.82
C ALA A 173 -6.08 -14.69 -8.60
N ALA A 174 -4.91 -14.90 -8.02
CA ALA A 174 -3.89 -15.78 -8.60
C ALA A 174 -4.41 -17.22 -8.74
N ALA A 175 -5.06 -17.79 -7.70
CA ALA A 175 -5.65 -19.13 -7.72
C ALA A 175 -6.73 -19.28 -8.80
N ALA A 176 -7.58 -18.26 -8.99
CA ALA A 176 -8.59 -18.27 -10.05
C ALA A 176 -7.97 -18.34 -11.46
N TYR A 177 -6.88 -17.62 -11.69
CA TYR A 177 -6.13 -17.71 -12.94
C TYR A 177 -5.41 -19.06 -13.09
N LEU A 178 -4.72 -19.52 -12.06
CA LEU A 178 -3.98 -20.79 -12.09
C LEU A 178 -4.90 -21.99 -12.35
N SER A 179 -6.09 -22.02 -11.75
CA SER A 179 -7.09 -23.08 -11.95
C SER A 179 -7.86 -22.98 -13.27
N GLY A 180 -7.76 -21.86 -13.99
CA GLY A 180 -8.51 -21.64 -15.23
C GLY A 180 -9.94 -21.11 -15.04
N GLN A 181 -10.33 -20.72 -13.82
CA GLN A 181 -11.61 -20.04 -13.57
C GLN A 181 -11.67 -18.66 -14.24
N ALA A 182 -10.51 -18.03 -14.40
CA ALA A 182 -10.33 -16.83 -15.21
C ALA A 182 -9.27 -17.09 -16.30
N GLN A 183 -9.52 -16.59 -17.50
CA GLN A 183 -8.60 -16.74 -18.64
C GLN A 183 -7.42 -15.75 -18.56
N LEU A 184 -7.62 -14.62 -17.90
CA LEU A 184 -6.62 -13.57 -17.77
C LEU A 184 -6.43 -13.22 -16.28
N PHE A 185 -5.28 -12.64 -15.98
CA PHE A 185 -4.91 -12.22 -14.63
C PHE A 185 -4.37 -10.79 -14.65
N SER A 186 -4.95 -9.92 -13.85
CA SER A 186 -4.47 -8.56 -13.69
C SER A 186 -3.77 -8.38 -12.36
N THR A 187 -2.49 -8.06 -12.42
CA THR A 187 -1.66 -7.91 -11.22
C THR A 187 -0.45 -6.99 -11.46
N ASN A 188 0.34 -6.82 -10.42
CA ASN A 188 1.65 -6.18 -10.46
C ASN A 188 2.65 -7.05 -11.23
N SER A 189 3.51 -6.43 -12.04
CA SER A 189 4.50 -7.14 -12.87
C SER A 189 5.47 -8.02 -12.05
N ILE A 190 5.85 -7.57 -10.86
CA ILE A 190 6.74 -8.33 -9.98
C ILE A 190 6.04 -9.58 -9.45
N VAL A 191 4.77 -9.45 -9.06
CA VAL A 191 3.94 -10.59 -8.62
C VAL A 191 3.77 -11.60 -9.75
N ALA A 192 3.51 -11.15 -10.98
CA ALA A 192 3.38 -12.04 -12.14
C ALA A 192 4.67 -12.82 -12.39
N VAL A 193 5.83 -12.17 -12.29
CA VAL A 193 7.15 -12.84 -12.45
C VAL A 193 7.38 -13.88 -11.37
N ASP A 194 7.07 -13.57 -10.12
CA ASP A 194 7.20 -14.52 -8.99
C ASP A 194 6.27 -15.73 -9.17
N LEU A 195 5.02 -15.50 -9.52
CA LEU A 195 4.05 -16.56 -9.79
C LEU A 195 4.46 -17.44 -10.99
N ALA A 196 4.97 -16.84 -12.05
CA ALA A 196 5.44 -17.59 -13.23
C ALA A 196 6.61 -18.53 -12.88
N LYS A 197 7.57 -18.06 -12.07
CA LYS A 197 8.68 -18.90 -11.56
C LYS A 197 8.17 -20.08 -10.73
N LYS A 198 7.17 -19.88 -9.90
CA LYS A 198 6.57 -20.93 -9.04
C LYS A 198 5.65 -21.88 -9.80
N ASN A 199 5.17 -21.47 -10.98
CA ASN A 199 4.21 -22.22 -11.79
C ASN A 199 4.68 -22.38 -13.24
N PRO A 200 5.80 -23.06 -13.53
CA PRO A 200 6.45 -23.09 -14.85
C PRO A 200 5.60 -23.72 -15.97
N ARG A 201 4.55 -24.45 -15.61
CA ARG A 201 3.59 -25.03 -16.57
C ARG A 201 2.45 -24.09 -16.94
N LYS A 202 2.28 -22.98 -16.22
CA LYS A 202 1.24 -21.98 -16.49
C LYS A 202 1.85 -20.82 -17.27
N GLU A 203 1.19 -20.39 -18.32
CA GLU A 203 1.65 -19.25 -19.12
C GLU A 203 1.27 -17.92 -18.44
N PHE A 204 2.21 -17.00 -18.40
CA PHE A 204 2.06 -15.63 -17.91
C PHE A 204 2.56 -14.65 -18.97
N ASP A 205 2.08 -14.81 -20.19
CA ASP A 205 2.44 -13.92 -21.29
C ASP A 205 1.82 -12.53 -21.06
N LEU A 206 2.64 -11.48 -21.15
CA LEU A 206 2.18 -10.10 -21.01
C LEU A 206 1.21 -9.76 -22.15
N LYS A 207 0.00 -9.36 -21.83
CA LYS A 207 -1.00 -8.93 -22.82
C LYS A 207 -0.89 -7.44 -23.08
N PHE A 208 -1.02 -6.63 -22.05
CA PHE A 208 -0.77 -5.19 -22.13
C PHE A 208 -0.45 -4.61 -20.75
N ASN A 209 0.29 -3.51 -20.75
CA ASN A 209 0.51 -2.71 -19.56
C ASN A 209 -0.69 -1.79 -19.34
N ILE A 210 -1.17 -1.73 -18.09
CA ILE A 210 -2.22 -0.81 -17.68
C ILE A 210 -1.63 0.56 -17.40
N ARG A 211 -0.63 0.62 -16.50
CA ARG A 211 0.10 1.84 -16.15
C ARG A 211 1.32 1.54 -15.27
N GLN A 212 2.22 2.51 -15.19
CA GLN A 212 3.21 2.57 -14.12
C GLN A 212 2.48 2.86 -12.79
N SER A 213 2.92 2.24 -11.73
CA SER A 213 2.31 2.37 -10.41
C SER A 213 3.37 2.25 -9.32
N PRO A 214 4.17 3.30 -9.11
CA PRO A 214 5.10 3.32 -7.99
C PRO A 214 4.38 3.01 -6.68
N ALA A 215 5.06 2.30 -5.80
CA ALA A 215 4.54 1.92 -4.50
C ALA A 215 4.83 3.00 -3.47
N HIS A 216 3.82 3.39 -2.71
CA HIS A 216 3.88 4.41 -1.67
C HIS A 216 3.35 3.86 -0.35
N MET A 217 3.86 4.37 0.75
CA MET A 217 3.28 4.18 2.08
C MET A 217 2.09 5.13 2.24
N GLY A 218 1.08 4.71 3.02
CA GLY A 218 -0.11 5.52 3.27
C GLY A 218 -0.30 5.81 4.75
N VAL A 219 -0.61 7.06 5.08
CA VAL A 219 -1.00 7.51 6.42
C VAL A 219 -2.34 8.24 6.37
N LYS A 220 -3.03 8.35 7.50
CA LYS A 220 -4.30 9.07 7.61
C LYS A 220 -4.13 10.53 7.20
N MET A 221 -5.17 11.12 6.62
CA MET A 221 -5.18 12.54 6.27
C MET A 221 -4.92 13.40 7.50
N GLY A 222 -4.02 14.38 7.39
CA GLY A 222 -3.62 15.27 8.47
C GLY A 222 -2.37 14.83 9.26
N GLU A 223 -1.88 13.61 9.06
CA GLU A 223 -0.69 13.09 9.75
C GLU A 223 0.61 13.57 9.07
N HIS A 224 0.77 14.88 8.96
CA HIS A 224 1.85 15.52 8.20
C HIS A 224 3.25 15.19 8.74
N ASN A 225 3.40 15.12 10.07
CA ASN A 225 4.71 14.82 10.68
C ASN A 225 5.15 13.39 10.38
N LEU A 226 4.24 12.41 10.46
CA LEU A 226 4.53 11.02 10.11
C LEU A 226 4.85 10.90 8.61
N ALA A 227 4.04 11.52 7.74
CA ALA A 227 4.29 11.51 6.29
C ALA A 227 5.67 12.10 5.95
N ARG A 228 6.00 13.26 6.51
CA ARG A 228 7.29 13.93 6.29
C ARG A 228 8.46 13.11 6.82
N TRP A 229 8.30 12.47 7.98
CA TRP A 229 9.31 11.56 8.52
C TRP A 229 9.54 10.37 7.58
N LEU A 230 8.48 9.78 7.03
CA LEU A 230 8.58 8.67 6.08
C LEU A 230 9.31 9.08 4.80
N ASP A 231 9.08 10.28 4.28
CA ASP A 231 9.85 10.81 3.14
C ASP A 231 11.34 10.89 3.45
N SER A 232 11.68 11.42 4.62
CA SER A 232 13.06 11.52 5.09
C SER A 232 13.68 10.13 5.29
N PHE A 233 12.91 9.18 5.82
CA PHE A 233 13.32 7.78 5.99
C PHE A 233 13.61 7.11 4.64
N ILE A 234 12.73 7.25 3.65
CA ILE A 234 12.93 6.70 2.29
C ILE A 234 14.18 7.33 1.66
N PHE A 235 14.30 8.67 1.70
CA PHE A 235 15.47 9.37 1.16
C PHE A 235 16.78 8.88 1.78
N PHE A 236 16.86 8.82 3.11
CA PHE A 236 18.06 8.37 3.82
C PHE A 236 18.43 6.93 3.46
N ASN A 237 17.45 6.02 3.41
CA ASN A 237 17.69 4.61 3.09
C ASN A 237 17.97 4.36 1.59
N THR A 238 17.59 5.29 0.73
CA THR A 238 18.04 5.32 -0.67
C THR A 238 19.52 5.72 -0.75
N MET A 239 19.91 6.78 -0.05
CA MET A 239 21.28 7.31 -0.08
C MET A 239 22.31 6.34 0.53
N ASN A 240 21.96 5.63 1.59
CA ASN A 240 22.83 4.65 2.24
C ASN A 240 22.75 3.23 1.67
N THR A 241 22.02 3.05 0.55
CA THR A 241 21.84 1.77 -0.18
C THR A 241 21.06 0.68 0.55
N GLU A 242 20.50 0.93 1.74
CA GLU A 242 19.72 -0.08 2.47
C GLU A 242 18.44 -0.45 1.71
N LEU A 243 17.81 0.53 1.06
CA LEU A 243 16.64 0.27 0.24
C LEU A 243 16.99 -0.54 -1.02
N ASP A 244 18.15 -0.29 -1.64
CA ASP A 244 18.63 -1.10 -2.76
C ASP A 244 18.93 -2.55 -2.36
N LYS A 245 19.54 -2.79 -1.18
CA LYS A 245 19.74 -4.14 -0.64
C LYS A 245 18.42 -4.88 -0.44
N LEU A 246 17.39 -4.18 0.02
CA LEU A 246 16.05 -4.74 0.19
C LEU A 246 15.43 -5.12 -1.16
N HIS A 247 15.58 -4.27 -2.18
CA HIS A 247 15.17 -4.55 -3.55
C HIS A 247 15.87 -5.79 -4.12
N GLN A 248 17.19 -5.89 -3.96
CA GLN A 248 17.96 -7.05 -4.43
C GLN A 248 17.51 -8.34 -3.74
N LYS A 249 17.31 -8.28 -2.41
CA LYS A 249 16.87 -9.44 -1.61
C LYS A 249 15.55 -10.02 -2.10
N TRP A 250 14.54 -9.19 -2.29
CA TRP A 250 13.18 -9.65 -2.53
C TRP A 250 12.75 -9.59 -4.00
N LEU A 251 13.22 -8.58 -4.74
CA LEU A 251 12.79 -8.33 -6.12
C LEU A 251 13.83 -8.80 -7.15
N GLY A 252 15.02 -9.23 -6.69
CA GLY A 252 16.10 -9.75 -7.53
C GLY A 252 16.70 -8.72 -8.48
N ARG A 253 16.56 -7.44 -8.19
CA ARG A 253 17.07 -6.33 -8.99
C ARG A 253 17.39 -5.12 -8.10
N SER A 254 18.30 -4.27 -8.56
CA SER A 254 18.55 -2.97 -7.93
C SER A 254 17.33 -2.05 -8.05
N MET A 255 17.28 -1.07 -7.16
CA MET A 255 16.26 -0.04 -7.19
C MET A 255 16.48 0.89 -8.40
N ASP A 256 15.46 1.01 -9.24
CA ASP A 256 15.48 2.01 -10.31
C ASP A 256 15.42 3.42 -9.73
N ALA A 257 15.95 4.41 -10.44
CA ALA A 257 15.78 5.81 -10.08
C ALA A 257 14.28 6.14 -9.97
N MET A 258 13.85 6.56 -8.79
CA MET A 258 12.46 6.95 -8.54
C MET A 258 12.29 8.44 -8.76
N GLN A 259 11.21 8.82 -9.44
CA GLN A 259 10.85 10.22 -9.56
C GLN A 259 10.20 10.69 -8.25
N PRO A 260 10.56 11.86 -7.74
CA PRO A 260 9.87 12.46 -6.59
C PRO A 260 8.40 12.74 -6.94
N LEU A 261 7.58 12.85 -5.88
CA LEU A 261 6.19 13.32 -6.01
C LEU A 261 6.15 14.77 -6.45
#